data_ac2cfb65e2725c547fef9c8e3ab9909f
#
_entry.id   ac2cfb65e2725c547fef9c8e3ab9909f
#
_cell.length_a   1.000
_cell.length_b   1.000
_cell.length_c   1.000
_cell.angle_alpha   90.00
_cell.angle_beta   90.00
_cell.angle_gamma   90.00
#
_symmetry.space_group_name_H-M   'P 1'
#
loop_
_entity.id
_entity.type
_entity.pdbx_description
1 polymer ?
#
loop_
_entity_poly.entity_id
_entity_poly.type
_entity_poly.pdbx_seq_one_letter_code
_entity_poly.pdbx_strand_id
1 'polypeptide(L)'
;MQSDVTPLNNKLHVGIIMDGNGRWATRRGLSRVRGHEAGVEAIRRIVEAAPKQGIGTLTLYAFSTDNWRRPKAEVAALMTLLRFYLGNEVQSLVKNGVRLTVIGRRDRLPQGIAAAIAGAERATAHGDVLHLRIAVDYSARDAILNAAAKAAALTSLTREAFSQLVTGEAGLRDVDLIVRTSGEKRLSDFLLWEGAYAELHFTERMWPEFDAGDLAEALASFQRRERRFGGLQSLPLEPAPSL
;
A
#
# COMPACT_ATOMS: atom_id res chain seq x y z
N MET A 1 -24.39 -22.14 -8.04
CA MET A 1 -23.19 -21.48 -8.59
C MET A 1 -22.24 -21.29 -7.43
N GLN A 2 -21.26 -22.17 -7.26
CA GLN A 2 -20.14 -21.94 -6.33
C GLN A 2 -19.33 -20.79 -6.93
N SER A 3 -19.27 -19.67 -6.24
CA SER A 3 -18.33 -18.60 -6.56
C SER A 3 -16.93 -19.13 -6.26
N ASP A 4 -16.11 -19.37 -7.29
CA ASP A 4 -14.68 -19.60 -7.17
C ASP A 4 -14.03 -18.36 -6.54
N VAL A 5 -14.06 -18.30 -5.22
CA VAL A 5 -13.35 -17.26 -4.48
C VAL A 5 -11.87 -17.63 -4.48
N THR A 6 -11.12 -17.06 -5.42
CA THR A 6 -9.65 -17.18 -5.41
C THR A 6 -9.13 -16.68 -4.06
N PRO A 7 -8.35 -17.50 -3.31
CA PRO A 7 -7.79 -17.08 -2.03
C PRO A 7 -7.00 -15.75 -2.16
N LEU A 8 -7.01 -14.91 -1.12
CA LEU A 8 -6.29 -13.63 -1.13
C LEU A 8 -4.82 -13.76 -1.54
N ASN A 9 -4.16 -14.84 -1.12
CA ASN A 9 -2.76 -15.12 -1.42
C ASN A 9 -2.47 -15.40 -2.92
N ASN A 10 -3.50 -15.66 -3.73
CA ASN A 10 -3.35 -15.86 -5.19
C ASN A 10 -3.71 -14.59 -5.99
N LYS A 11 -4.14 -13.51 -5.31
CA LYS A 11 -4.43 -12.21 -5.90
C LYS A 11 -3.22 -11.28 -5.78
N LEU A 12 -3.22 -10.20 -6.54
CA LEU A 12 -2.13 -9.21 -6.53
C LEU A 12 -2.01 -8.47 -5.20
N HIS A 13 -0.76 -8.14 -4.83
CA HIS A 13 -0.45 -7.15 -3.80
C HIS A 13 0.01 -5.85 -4.45
N VAL A 14 -0.75 -4.78 -4.27
CA VAL A 14 -0.46 -3.46 -4.82
C VAL A 14 -0.16 -2.47 -3.71
N GLY A 15 0.98 -1.78 -3.81
CA GLY A 15 1.35 -0.65 -2.95
C GLY A 15 1.06 0.67 -3.65
N ILE A 16 0.48 1.66 -2.95
CA ILE A 16 0.23 2.99 -3.52
C ILE A 16 0.82 4.09 -2.65
N ILE A 17 1.68 4.92 -3.23
CA ILE A 17 2.17 6.16 -2.64
C ILE A 17 1.23 7.29 -3.07
N MET A 18 0.38 7.73 -2.15
CA MET A 18 -0.70 8.69 -2.35
C MET A 18 -0.19 10.15 -2.33
N ASP A 19 0.53 10.54 -3.40
CA ASP A 19 1.15 11.86 -3.50
C ASP A 19 0.27 12.87 -4.27
N GLY A 20 0.49 14.16 -4.00
CA GLY A 20 -0.15 15.26 -4.72
C GLY A 20 -1.32 15.95 -4.01
N ASN A 21 -1.78 15.48 -2.85
CA ASN A 21 -2.91 16.08 -2.12
C ASN A 21 -2.78 17.59 -1.93
N GLY A 22 -1.64 18.03 -1.39
CA GLY A 22 -1.39 19.46 -1.16
C GLY A 22 -1.28 20.26 -2.45
N ARG A 23 -0.59 19.74 -3.47
CA ARG A 23 -0.44 20.39 -4.79
C ARG A 23 -1.79 20.51 -5.51
N TRP A 24 -2.62 19.49 -5.42
CA TRP A 24 -3.98 19.49 -5.96
C TRP A 24 -4.84 20.62 -5.37
N ALA A 25 -4.80 20.77 -4.04
CA ALA A 25 -5.54 21.82 -3.34
C ALA A 25 -5.00 23.23 -3.69
N THR A 26 -3.69 23.46 -3.63
CA THR A 26 -3.10 24.77 -3.91
C THR A 26 -3.31 25.22 -5.35
N ARG A 27 -3.29 24.34 -6.34
CA ARG A 27 -3.64 24.64 -7.74
C ARG A 27 -5.09 25.11 -7.91
N ARG A 28 -5.96 24.84 -6.93
CA ARG A 28 -7.40 25.23 -6.89
C ARG A 28 -7.69 26.37 -5.92
N GLY A 29 -6.65 27.02 -5.38
CA GLY A 29 -6.81 28.07 -4.38
C GLY A 29 -7.32 27.56 -3.02
N LEU A 30 -7.25 26.25 -2.78
CA LEU A 30 -7.71 25.62 -1.54
C LEU A 30 -6.57 25.40 -0.56
N SER A 31 -6.90 25.27 0.73
CA SER A 31 -5.92 24.88 1.75
C SER A 31 -5.44 23.45 1.52
N ARG A 32 -4.19 23.14 1.91
CA ARG A 32 -3.63 21.77 1.80
C ARG A 32 -4.48 20.70 2.51
N VAL A 33 -5.13 21.08 3.61
CA VAL A 33 -6.04 20.19 4.37
C VAL A 33 -7.20 19.71 3.49
N ARG A 34 -7.80 20.60 2.68
CA ARG A 34 -8.88 20.23 1.73
C ARG A 34 -8.41 19.21 0.70
N GLY A 35 -7.13 19.25 0.32
CA GLY A 35 -6.54 18.22 -0.54
C GLY A 35 -6.46 16.85 0.13
N HIS A 36 -6.12 16.82 1.41
CA HIS A 36 -6.11 15.57 2.18
C HIS A 36 -7.51 15.00 2.41
N GLU A 37 -8.51 15.84 2.64
CA GLU A 37 -9.92 15.43 2.70
C GLU A 37 -10.38 14.80 1.37
N ALA A 38 -10.08 15.45 0.24
CA ALA A 38 -10.36 14.88 -1.10
C ALA A 38 -9.59 13.57 -1.35
N GLY A 39 -8.38 13.44 -0.77
CA GLY A 39 -7.60 12.21 -0.81
C GLY A 39 -8.26 11.04 -0.06
N VAL A 40 -9.01 11.29 1.01
CA VAL A 40 -9.79 10.25 1.70
C VAL A 40 -10.90 9.69 0.80
N GLU A 41 -11.58 10.55 0.03
CA GLU A 41 -12.58 10.08 -0.94
C GLU A 41 -11.95 9.22 -2.05
N ALA A 42 -10.71 9.52 -2.47
CA ALA A 42 -9.98 8.68 -3.40
C ALA A 42 -9.67 7.30 -2.80
N ILE A 43 -9.33 7.23 -1.50
CA ILE A 43 -9.13 5.93 -0.81
C ILE A 43 -10.38 5.06 -0.94
N ARG A 44 -11.58 5.58 -0.67
CA ARG A 44 -12.84 4.83 -0.78
C ARG A 44 -13.02 4.23 -2.17
N ARG A 45 -12.88 5.08 -3.22
CA ARG A 45 -13.02 4.63 -4.62
C ARG A 45 -12.04 3.50 -4.96
N ILE A 46 -10.79 3.59 -4.51
CA ILE A 46 -9.77 2.59 -4.81
C ILE A 46 -9.98 1.31 -4.01
N VAL A 47 -10.35 1.40 -2.73
CA VAL A 47 -10.67 0.23 -1.90
C VAL A 47 -11.85 -0.57 -2.48
N GLU A 48 -12.88 0.11 -2.99
CA GLU A 48 -14.03 -0.53 -3.65
C GLU A 48 -13.68 -1.14 -5.02
N ALA A 49 -12.75 -0.54 -5.75
CA ALA A 49 -12.34 -1.00 -7.07
C ALA A 49 -11.31 -2.15 -7.01
N ALA A 50 -10.44 -2.15 -6.01
CA ALA A 50 -9.29 -3.07 -5.92
C ALA A 50 -9.68 -4.56 -6.03
N PRO A 51 -10.65 -5.10 -5.26
CA PRO A 51 -10.98 -6.52 -5.35
C PRO A 51 -11.59 -6.90 -6.71
N LYS A 52 -12.32 -5.98 -7.35
CA LYS A 52 -12.91 -6.18 -8.69
C LYS A 52 -11.85 -6.25 -9.80
N GLN A 53 -10.66 -5.75 -9.51
CA GLN A 53 -9.50 -5.74 -10.43
C GLN A 53 -8.44 -6.79 -10.06
N GLY A 54 -8.79 -7.79 -9.23
CA GLY A 54 -7.90 -8.90 -8.89
C GLY A 54 -6.87 -8.59 -7.81
N ILE A 55 -7.01 -7.47 -7.09
CA ILE A 55 -6.14 -7.10 -5.97
C ILE A 55 -6.66 -7.76 -4.69
N GLY A 56 -5.82 -8.56 -4.04
CA GLY A 56 -6.12 -9.19 -2.75
C GLY A 56 -5.53 -8.43 -1.57
N THR A 57 -4.39 -7.77 -1.79
CA THR A 57 -3.76 -6.92 -0.79
C THR A 57 -3.49 -5.54 -1.36
N LEU A 58 -3.94 -4.51 -0.67
CA LEU A 58 -3.71 -3.11 -1.02
C LEU A 58 -3.01 -2.40 0.13
N THR A 59 -1.77 -1.94 -0.09
CA THR A 59 -1.02 -1.18 0.92
C THR A 59 -0.96 0.29 0.51
N LEU A 60 -1.52 1.17 1.35
CA LEU A 60 -1.58 2.63 1.11
C LEU A 60 -0.61 3.38 2.01
N TYR A 61 0.25 4.23 1.42
CA TYR A 61 1.19 5.07 2.16
C TYR A 61 0.52 6.38 2.60
N ALA A 62 -0.04 6.38 3.81
CA ALA A 62 -0.81 7.51 4.33
C ALA A 62 0.06 8.56 5.06
N PHE A 63 1.07 8.11 5.85
CA PHE A 63 1.92 8.99 6.63
C PHE A 63 3.30 8.37 6.87
N SER A 64 4.35 8.99 6.31
CA SER A 64 5.73 8.55 6.56
C SER A 64 6.29 9.11 7.87
N THR A 65 7.33 8.48 8.38
CA THR A 65 8.12 8.99 9.51
C THR A 65 8.65 10.41 9.25
N ASP A 66 9.03 10.74 8.01
CA ASP A 66 9.49 12.09 7.65
C ASP A 66 8.38 13.15 7.68
N ASN A 67 7.11 12.75 7.59
CA ASN A 67 6.00 13.70 7.58
C ASN A 67 5.80 14.42 8.94
N TRP A 68 6.39 13.93 10.03
CA TRP A 68 6.43 14.66 11.30
C TRP A 68 7.16 16.01 11.21
N ARG A 69 8.03 16.21 10.20
CA ARG A 69 8.73 17.48 9.93
C ARG A 69 7.83 18.54 9.27
N ARG A 70 6.61 18.16 8.86
CA ARG A 70 5.64 19.12 8.30
C ARG A 70 5.16 20.11 9.34
N PRO A 71 4.56 21.26 8.93
CA PRO A 71 3.95 22.19 9.86
C PRO A 71 3.00 21.49 10.83
N LYS A 72 3.07 21.83 12.12
CA LYS A 72 2.28 21.18 13.18
C LYS A 72 0.78 21.16 12.88
N ALA A 73 0.24 22.24 12.29
CA ALA A 73 -1.16 22.33 11.91
C ALA A 73 -1.55 21.32 10.83
N GLU A 74 -0.67 21.05 9.83
CA GLU A 74 -0.90 20.04 8.81
C GLU A 74 -0.87 18.64 9.42
N VAL A 75 0.10 18.35 10.30
CA VAL A 75 0.20 17.06 10.99
C VAL A 75 -1.05 16.81 11.85
N ALA A 76 -1.49 17.80 12.63
CA ALA A 76 -2.70 17.71 13.45
C ALA A 76 -3.95 17.42 12.60
N ALA A 77 -4.09 18.08 11.46
CA ALA A 77 -5.19 17.84 10.53
C ALA A 77 -5.15 16.41 9.96
N LEU A 78 -3.97 15.89 9.58
CA LEU A 78 -3.81 14.51 9.10
C LEU A 78 -4.17 13.48 10.18
N MET A 79 -3.77 13.69 11.43
CA MET A 79 -4.15 12.82 12.55
C MET A 79 -5.66 12.87 12.83
N THR A 80 -6.28 14.04 12.67
CA THR A 80 -7.76 14.19 12.78
C THR A 80 -8.46 13.42 11.66
N LEU A 81 -7.98 13.51 10.42
CA LEU A 81 -8.53 12.74 9.28
C LEU A 81 -8.38 11.23 9.48
N LEU A 82 -7.22 10.78 10.00
CA LEU A 82 -7.03 9.37 10.34
C LEU A 82 -8.05 8.89 11.38
N ARG A 83 -8.24 9.66 12.45
CA ARG A 83 -9.23 9.34 13.49
C ARG A 83 -10.65 9.30 12.90
N PHE A 84 -10.99 10.26 12.06
CA PHE A 84 -12.29 10.33 11.39
C PHE A 84 -12.52 9.09 10.51
N TYR A 85 -11.53 8.71 9.71
CA TYR A 85 -11.57 7.51 8.86
C TYR A 85 -11.81 6.25 9.70
N LEU A 86 -10.99 6.05 10.74
CA LEU A 86 -11.11 4.90 11.64
C LEU A 86 -12.47 4.86 12.38
N GLY A 87 -13.12 6.01 12.62
CA GLY A 87 -14.44 6.06 13.26
C GLY A 87 -15.62 5.78 12.32
N ASN A 88 -15.51 6.23 11.05
CA ASN A 88 -16.67 6.25 10.15
C ASN A 88 -16.65 5.14 9.10
N GLU A 89 -15.46 4.65 8.71
CA GLU A 89 -15.35 3.67 7.61
C GLU A 89 -15.38 2.21 8.07
N VAL A 90 -15.17 1.92 9.35
CA VAL A 90 -15.04 0.54 9.84
C VAL A 90 -16.28 -0.30 9.49
N GLN A 91 -17.48 0.23 9.65
CA GLN A 91 -18.70 -0.52 9.31
C GLN A 91 -18.80 -0.82 7.81
N SER A 92 -18.40 0.13 6.96
CA SER A 92 -18.32 -0.07 5.50
C SER A 92 -17.28 -1.13 5.14
N LEU A 93 -16.11 -1.09 5.77
CA LEU A 93 -15.06 -2.10 5.58
C LEU A 93 -15.56 -3.50 5.95
N VAL A 94 -16.21 -3.65 7.13
CA VAL A 94 -16.81 -4.91 7.58
C VAL A 94 -17.83 -5.41 6.57
N LYS A 95 -18.77 -4.56 6.16
CA LYS A 95 -19.84 -4.90 5.20
C LYS A 95 -19.27 -5.38 3.86
N ASN A 96 -18.14 -4.81 3.43
CA ASN A 96 -17.51 -5.13 2.15
C ASN A 96 -16.45 -6.25 2.27
N GLY A 97 -16.35 -6.91 3.43
CA GLY A 97 -15.39 -8.00 3.63
C GLY A 97 -13.91 -7.55 3.58
N VAL A 98 -13.63 -6.30 3.94
CA VAL A 98 -12.28 -5.75 3.95
C VAL A 98 -11.65 -5.94 5.32
N ARG A 99 -10.50 -6.63 5.39
CA ARG A 99 -9.66 -6.71 6.57
C ARG A 99 -8.71 -5.52 6.62
N LEU A 100 -8.73 -4.74 7.69
CA LEU A 100 -7.83 -3.61 7.90
C LEU A 100 -6.64 -4.00 8.77
N THR A 101 -5.45 -3.59 8.38
CA THR A 101 -4.23 -3.60 9.20
C THR A 101 -3.55 -2.23 9.08
N VAL A 102 -3.13 -1.64 10.20
CA VAL A 102 -2.32 -0.41 10.19
C VAL A 102 -0.88 -0.78 10.52
N ILE A 103 0.04 -0.51 9.60
CA ILE A 103 1.48 -0.77 9.75
C ILE A 103 2.23 0.53 10.05
N GLY A 104 3.36 0.40 10.76
CA GLY A 104 4.19 1.50 11.24
C GLY A 104 4.14 1.66 12.75
N ARG A 105 4.70 2.76 13.25
CA ARG A 105 4.82 3.04 14.68
C ARG A 105 3.50 3.55 15.25
N ARG A 106 3.20 3.15 16.50
CA ARG A 106 1.98 3.58 17.22
C ARG A 106 2.29 4.41 18.45
N ASP A 107 3.52 4.36 18.95
CA ASP A 107 3.97 4.99 20.18
C ASP A 107 4.02 6.52 20.11
N ARG A 108 4.16 7.10 18.90
CA ARG A 108 4.18 8.54 18.67
C ARG A 108 2.83 9.12 18.25
N LEU A 109 1.84 8.27 18.00
CA LEU A 109 0.52 8.72 17.58
C LEU A 109 -0.20 9.46 18.73
N PRO A 110 -1.00 10.50 18.44
CA PRO A 110 -1.80 11.18 19.45
C PRO A 110 -2.68 10.22 20.24
N GLN A 111 -2.98 10.63 21.49
CA GLN A 111 -3.77 9.83 22.41
C GLN A 111 -5.08 9.35 21.78
N GLY A 112 -5.42 8.09 21.99
CA GLY A 112 -6.65 7.44 21.51
C GLY A 112 -6.59 6.93 20.07
N ILE A 113 -5.64 7.37 19.22
CA ILE A 113 -5.53 6.85 17.84
C ILE A 113 -5.08 5.39 17.84
N ALA A 114 -4.11 5.02 18.65
CA ALA A 114 -3.65 3.63 18.74
C ALA A 114 -4.79 2.67 19.19
N ALA A 115 -5.64 3.10 20.12
CA ALA A 115 -6.81 2.35 20.56
C ALA A 115 -7.88 2.25 19.46
N ALA A 116 -8.12 3.34 18.71
CA ALA A 116 -9.03 3.34 17.57
C ALA A 116 -8.55 2.39 16.46
N ILE A 117 -7.25 2.39 16.14
CA ILE A 117 -6.63 1.44 15.20
C ILE A 117 -6.90 0.00 15.66
N ALA A 118 -6.56 -0.34 16.91
CA ALA A 118 -6.76 -1.68 17.43
C ALA A 118 -8.24 -2.11 17.41
N GLY A 119 -9.17 -1.18 17.66
CA GLY A 119 -10.61 -1.40 17.54
C GLY A 119 -11.04 -1.71 16.11
N ALA A 120 -10.58 -0.93 15.15
CA ALA A 120 -10.87 -1.10 13.73
C ALA A 120 -10.30 -2.42 13.18
N GLU A 121 -9.06 -2.77 13.53
CA GLU A 121 -8.41 -4.04 13.14
C GLU A 121 -9.22 -5.24 13.68
N ARG A 122 -9.62 -5.21 14.95
CA ARG A 122 -10.46 -6.30 15.52
C ARG A 122 -11.81 -6.41 14.83
N ALA A 123 -12.49 -5.29 14.59
CA ALA A 123 -13.81 -5.29 13.95
C ALA A 123 -13.76 -5.85 12.52
N THR A 124 -12.66 -5.66 11.80
CA THR A 124 -12.50 -6.07 10.41
C THR A 124 -11.72 -7.39 10.24
N ALA A 125 -11.33 -8.05 11.33
CA ALA A 125 -10.40 -9.21 11.33
C ALA A 125 -10.84 -10.38 10.44
N HIS A 126 -12.15 -10.56 10.24
CA HIS A 126 -12.73 -11.66 9.46
C HIS A 126 -12.92 -11.33 7.96
N GLY A 127 -12.52 -10.12 7.50
CA GLY A 127 -12.61 -9.76 6.09
C GLY A 127 -11.69 -10.63 5.22
N ASP A 128 -12.23 -11.15 4.12
CA ASP A 128 -11.59 -12.10 3.20
C ASP A 128 -11.64 -11.66 1.73
N VAL A 129 -12.26 -10.52 1.43
CA VAL A 129 -12.38 -9.96 0.08
C VAL A 129 -11.15 -9.14 -0.30
N LEU A 130 -10.68 -8.28 0.61
CA LEU A 130 -9.51 -7.42 0.44
C LEU A 130 -8.77 -7.27 1.78
N HIS A 131 -7.45 -7.39 1.75
CA HIS A 131 -6.60 -6.98 2.85
C HIS A 131 -6.12 -5.55 2.60
N LEU A 132 -6.70 -4.58 3.29
CA LEU A 132 -6.29 -3.18 3.26
C LEU A 132 -5.23 -2.93 4.35
N ARG A 133 -4.02 -2.55 3.92
CA ARG A 133 -2.92 -2.16 4.82
C ARG A 133 -2.68 -0.66 4.70
N ILE A 134 -2.74 0.07 5.80
CA ILE A 134 -2.50 1.52 5.82
C ILE A 134 -1.19 1.79 6.56
N ALA A 135 -0.20 2.34 5.88
CA ALA A 135 1.09 2.70 6.44
C ALA A 135 1.01 4.09 7.08
N VAL A 136 1.11 4.14 8.42
CA VAL A 136 1.03 5.35 9.25
C VAL A 136 2.25 5.41 10.16
N ASP A 137 2.93 6.55 10.17
CA ASP A 137 4.22 6.71 10.85
C ASP A 137 5.18 5.58 10.46
N TYR A 138 5.24 5.32 9.15
CA TYR A 138 5.93 4.17 8.57
C TYR A 138 7.26 4.57 7.93
N SER A 139 8.24 3.69 8.11
CA SER A 139 9.55 3.67 7.45
C SER A 139 9.93 2.22 7.19
N ALA A 140 10.21 1.86 5.95
CA ALA A 140 10.70 0.50 5.64
C ALA A 140 12.06 0.23 6.27
N ARG A 141 12.93 1.24 6.36
CA ARG A 141 14.25 1.11 7.03
C ARG A 141 14.09 0.80 8.51
N ASP A 142 13.17 1.50 9.20
CA ASP A 142 12.89 1.21 10.62
C ASP A 142 12.29 -0.19 10.78
N ALA A 143 11.41 -0.62 9.87
CA ALA A 143 10.84 -1.98 9.88
C ALA A 143 11.95 -3.04 9.74
N ILE A 144 12.89 -2.86 8.81
CA ILE A 144 14.04 -3.75 8.60
C ILE A 144 14.96 -3.77 9.83
N LEU A 145 15.29 -2.61 10.40
CA LEU A 145 16.12 -2.52 11.61
C LEU A 145 15.47 -3.23 12.81
N ASN A 146 14.17 -3.02 13.00
CA ASN A 146 13.41 -3.70 14.06
C ASN A 146 13.33 -5.22 13.83
N ALA A 147 13.18 -5.65 12.57
CA ALA A 147 13.22 -7.06 12.22
C ALA A 147 14.58 -7.67 12.48
N ALA A 148 15.68 -7.00 12.12
CA ALA A 148 17.05 -7.44 12.39
C ALA A 148 17.32 -7.61 13.89
N ALA A 149 16.87 -6.65 14.71
CA ALA A 149 16.99 -6.75 16.16
C ALA A 149 16.24 -7.97 16.74
N LYS A 150 15.05 -8.27 16.24
CA LYS A 150 14.25 -9.44 16.65
C LYS A 150 14.85 -10.75 16.12
N ALA A 151 15.43 -10.73 14.92
CA ALA A 151 16.05 -11.90 14.30
C ALA A 151 17.22 -12.46 15.11
N ALA A 152 17.91 -11.63 15.89
CA ALA A 152 19.01 -12.06 16.77
C ALA A 152 18.58 -13.11 17.84
N ALA A 153 17.28 -13.22 18.13
CA ALA A 153 16.73 -14.21 19.06
C ALA A 153 16.32 -15.52 18.39
N LEU A 154 16.40 -15.62 17.06
CA LEU A 154 16.01 -16.82 16.31
C LEU A 154 17.17 -17.81 16.23
N THR A 155 16.87 -19.10 16.39
CA THR A 155 17.86 -20.19 16.24
C THR A 155 18.22 -20.45 14.77
N SER A 156 17.31 -20.11 13.83
CA SER A 156 17.50 -20.20 12.39
C SER A 156 16.80 -19.03 11.71
N LEU A 157 17.49 -18.33 10.83
CA LEU A 157 16.97 -17.21 10.09
C LEU A 157 16.82 -17.59 8.61
N THR A 158 15.57 -17.72 8.16
CA THR A 158 15.25 -17.87 6.73
C THR A 158 14.72 -16.54 6.18
N ARG A 159 14.62 -16.42 4.85
CA ARG A 159 14.03 -15.25 4.20
C ARG A 159 12.58 -15.06 4.62
N GLU A 160 11.82 -16.13 4.71
CA GLU A 160 10.40 -16.15 5.10
C GLU A 160 10.23 -15.68 6.56
N ALA A 161 11.06 -16.20 7.48
CA ALA A 161 11.05 -15.77 8.87
C ALA A 161 11.42 -14.28 8.99
N PHE A 162 12.40 -13.80 8.24
CA PHE A 162 12.77 -12.39 8.24
C PHE A 162 11.67 -11.51 7.61
N SER A 163 11.06 -11.95 6.50
CA SER A 163 9.92 -11.25 5.89
C SER A 163 8.77 -11.10 6.88
N GLN A 164 8.45 -12.15 7.65
CA GLN A 164 7.44 -12.08 8.71
C GLN A 164 7.79 -11.06 9.80
N LEU A 165 9.07 -10.95 10.16
CA LEU A 165 9.51 -9.94 11.14
C LEU A 165 9.40 -8.51 10.58
N VAL A 166 9.69 -8.30 9.29
CA VAL A 166 9.60 -6.99 8.63
C VAL A 166 8.14 -6.57 8.46
N THR A 167 7.30 -7.46 7.97
CA THR A 167 5.89 -7.18 7.63
C THR A 167 4.97 -7.20 8.85
N GLY A 168 5.39 -7.91 9.93
CA GLY A 168 4.57 -8.21 11.09
C GLY A 168 3.50 -9.27 10.83
N GLU A 169 3.51 -9.94 9.66
CA GLU A 169 2.47 -10.88 9.23
C GLU A 169 3.07 -12.11 8.54
N ALA A 170 2.68 -13.31 9.00
CA ALA A 170 3.09 -14.56 8.37
C ALA A 170 2.38 -14.76 7.03
N GLY A 171 3.14 -15.21 6.02
CA GLY A 171 2.60 -15.55 4.71
C GLY A 171 2.11 -14.37 3.88
N LEU A 172 2.43 -13.13 4.28
CA LEU A 172 2.15 -11.99 3.44
C LEU A 172 2.97 -12.09 2.16
N ARG A 173 2.30 -11.97 1.04
CA ARG A 173 2.93 -11.98 -0.29
C ARG A 173 3.72 -10.69 -0.54
N ASP A 174 4.84 -10.81 -1.24
CA ASP A 174 5.59 -9.67 -1.76
C ASP A 174 4.73 -8.77 -2.65
N VAL A 175 5.13 -7.51 -2.78
CA VAL A 175 4.43 -6.52 -3.60
C VAL A 175 4.67 -6.79 -5.08
N ASP A 176 3.61 -6.88 -5.86
CA ASP A 176 3.67 -7.08 -7.30
C ASP A 176 3.85 -5.76 -8.06
N LEU A 177 3.18 -4.70 -7.60
CA LEU A 177 3.17 -3.39 -8.24
C LEU A 177 3.19 -2.28 -7.20
N ILE A 178 4.07 -1.29 -7.36
CA ILE A 178 4.02 -0.03 -6.61
C ILE A 178 3.61 1.09 -7.56
N VAL A 179 2.51 1.76 -7.23
CA VAL A 179 2.01 2.94 -7.94
C VAL A 179 2.38 4.19 -7.15
N ARG A 180 2.90 5.23 -7.82
CA ARG A 180 3.05 6.56 -7.23
C ARG A 180 2.40 7.61 -8.09
N THR A 181 1.54 8.41 -7.47
CA THR A 181 0.83 9.52 -8.09
C THR A 181 1.65 10.82 -8.09
N SER A 182 1.27 11.78 -8.96
CA SER A 182 1.76 13.16 -8.95
C SER A 182 3.18 13.37 -9.51
N GLY A 183 3.65 12.47 -10.41
CA GLY A 183 4.86 12.65 -11.24
C GLY A 183 6.20 12.38 -10.55
N GLU A 184 6.22 12.12 -9.25
CA GLU A 184 7.45 11.84 -8.52
C GLU A 184 7.90 10.39 -8.72
N LYS A 185 9.19 10.17 -9.05
CA LYS A 185 9.75 8.86 -9.42
C LYS A 185 10.72 8.34 -8.36
N ARG A 186 10.24 8.12 -7.14
CA ARG A 186 11.00 7.57 -6.00
C ARG A 186 10.08 6.82 -5.05
N LEU A 187 10.60 5.90 -4.24
CA LEU A 187 9.83 5.09 -3.28
C LEU A 187 9.63 5.78 -1.93
N SER A 188 10.47 6.74 -1.58
CA SER A 188 10.39 7.48 -0.31
C SER A 188 10.30 6.57 0.92
N ASP A 189 11.14 5.55 0.97
CA ASP A 189 11.23 4.60 2.08
C ASP A 189 9.95 3.74 2.28
N PHE A 190 9.23 3.44 1.18
CA PHE A 190 8.02 2.65 1.19
C PHE A 190 8.27 1.22 0.70
N LEU A 191 7.90 0.21 1.51
CA LEU A 191 7.89 -1.22 1.20
C LEU A 191 9.18 -1.74 0.54
N LEU A 192 10.36 -1.33 1.05
CA LEU A 192 11.65 -1.64 0.41
C LEU A 192 11.95 -3.14 0.39
N TRP A 193 11.57 -3.87 1.45
CA TRP A 193 11.79 -5.31 1.52
C TRP A 193 10.79 -6.06 0.65
N GLU A 194 9.50 -5.83 0.87
CA GLU A 194 8.42 -6.51 0.17
C GLU A 194 8.32 -6.10 -1.31
N GLY A 195 8.84 -4.92 -1.65
CA GLY A 195 8.82 -4.35 -3.00
C GLY A 195 10.09 -4.60 -3.82
N ALA A 196 11.03 -5.44 -3.34
CA ALA A 196 12.33 -5.66 -3.98
C ALA A 196 12.21 -6.11 -5.47
N TYR A 197 11.13 -6.81 -5.81
CA TYR A 197 10.83 -7.27 -7.17
C TYR A 197 9.53 -6.68 -7.74
N ALA A 198 8.98 -5.64 -7.08
CA ALA A 198 7.78 -4.98 -7.55
C ALA A 198 8.05 -4.21 -8.86
N GLU A 199 7.10 -4.27 -9.78
CA GLU A 199 7.06 -3.33 -10.90
C GLU A 199 6.67 -1.94 -10.38
N LEU A 200 7.19 -0.90 -11.03
CA LEU A 200 6.94 0.49 -10.64
C LEU A 200 6.11 1.20 -11.73
N HIS A 201 5.03 1.83 -11.31
CA HIS A 201 4.18 2.67 -12.15
C HIS A 201 4.12 4.09 -11.58
N PHE A 202 4.55 5.07 -12.37
CA PHE A 202 4.51 6.48 -12.00
C PHE A 202 3.51 7.21 -12.91
N THR A 203 2.56 7.94 -12.30
CA THR A 203 1.56 8.72 -13.03
C THR A 203 1.60 10.19 -12.63
N GLU A 204 1.35 11.09 -13.59
CA GLU A 204 1.20 12.53 -13.34
C GLU A 204 -0.12 12.87 -12.63
N ARG A 205 -1.08 11.94 -12.63
CA ARG A 205 -2.35 12.12 -11.94
C ARG A 205 -2.12 12.37 -10.45
N MET A 206 -2.75 13.38 -9.87
CA MET A 206 -2.69 13.63 -8.42
C MET A 206 -3.64 12.72 -7.67
N TRP A 207 -3.26 12.31 -6.46
CA TRP A 207 -4.04 11.34 -5.68
C TRP A 207 -5.54 11.65 -5.57
N PRO A 208 -6.01 12.90 -5.27
CA PRO A 208 -7.44 13.18 -5.19
C PRO A 208 -8.23 12.90 -6.48
N GLU A 209 -7.54 12.87 -7.62
CA GLU A 209 -8.12 12.61 -8.95
C GLU A 209 -7.90 11.17 -9.43
N PHE A 210 -7.08 10.40 -8.73
CA PHE A 210 -6.81 9.02 -9.08
C PHE A 210 -8.04 8.15 -8.82
N ASP A 211 -8.45 7.39 -9.82
CA ASP A 211 -9.67 6.60 -9.79
C ASP A 211 -9.47 5.14 -10.22
N ALA A 212 -10.59 4.40 -10.34
CA ALA A 212 -10.59 3.01 -10.75
C ALA A 212 -10.05 2.78 -12.18
N GLY A 213 -10.21 3.76 -13.07
CA GLY A 213 -9.68 3.73 -14.44
C GLY A 213 -8.16 3.87 -14.44
N ASP A 214 -7.63 4.83 -13.66
CA ASP A 214 -6.18 4.99 -13.49
C ASP A 214 -5.54 3.74 -12.87
N LEU A 215 -6.21 3.10 -11.90
CA LEU A 215 -5.75 1.83 -11.32
C LEU A 215 -5.74 0.71 -12.36
N ALA A 216 -6.77 0.61 -13.18
CA ALA A 216 -6.85 -0.37 -14.27
C ALA A 216 -5.73 -0.17 -15.30
N GLU A 217 -5.40 1.09 -15.64
CA GLU A 217 -4.29 1.42 -16.54
C GLU A 217 -2.95 0.98 -15.95
N ALA A 218 -2.71 1.24 -14.66
CA ALA A 218 -1.51 0.79 -13.97
C ALA A 218 -1.37 -0.75 -13.98
N LEU A 219 -2.46 -1.47 -13.72
CA LEU A 219 -2.51 -2.93 -13.78
C LEU A 219 -2.31 -3.46 -15.21
N ALA A 220 -2.92 -2.84 -16.22
CA ALA A 220 -2.70 -3.23 -17.61
C ALA A 220 -1.24 -3.00 -18.05
N SER A 221 -0.62 -1.91 -17.58
CA SER A 221 0.82 -1.67 -17.79
C SER A 221 1.67 -2.76 -17.14
N PHE A 222 1.35 -3.16 -15.91
CA PHE A 222 2.01 -4.24 -15.19
C PHE A 222 1.89 -5.59 -15.94
N GLN A 223 0.70 -5.95 -16.41
CA GLN A 223 0.43 -7.21 -17.11
C GLN A 223 1.18 -7.31 -18.46
N ARG A 224 1.43 -6.18 -19.13
CA ARG A 224 2.20 -6.16 -20.39
C ARG A 224 3.69 -6.37 -20.21
N ARG A 225 4.22 -6.26 -18.99
CA ARG A 225 5.65 -6.44 -18.72
C ARG A 225 5.96 -7.91 -18.46
N GLU A 226 6.98 -8.43 -19.17
CA GLU A 226 7.52 -9.77 -18.91
C GLU A 226 8.33 -9.78 -17.62
N ARG A 227 7.92 -10.59 -16.64
CA ARG A 227 8.72 -10.86 -15.44
C ARG A 227 9.76 -11.92 -15.74
N ARG A 228 11.02 -11.52 -15.91
CA ARG A 228 12.13 -12.42 -16.28
C ARG A 228 12.83 -13.05 -15.07
N PHE A 229 12.71 -12.52 -13.89
CA PHE A 229 13.39 -12.99 -12.66
C PHE A 229 14.86 -13.41 -12.89
N GLY A 230 15.61 -12.67 -13.73
CA GLY A 230 16.97 -12.99 -14.11
C GLY A 230 17.13 -14.04 -15.24
N GLY A 231 16.05 -14.56 -15.83
CA GLY A 231 16.09 -15.46 -16.97
C GLY A 231 16.44 -14.76 -18.30
N LEU A 232 17.15 -15.46 -19.18
CA LEU A 232 17.44 -15.00 -20.54
C LEU A 232 16.25 -15.33 -21.46
N GLN A 233 15.97 -14.45 -22.45
CA GLN A 233 15.11 -14.85 -23.57
C GLN A 233 15.80 -15.95 -24.36
N SER A 234 15.08 -17.04 -24.67
CA SER A 234 15.47 -17.92 -25.75
C SER A 234 15.34 -17.13 -27.06
N LEU A 235 16.45 -16.63 -27.56
CA LEU A 235 16.48 -16.10 -28.93
C LEU A 235 16.05 -17.23 -29.86
N PRO A 236 15.15 -16.98 -30.84
CA PRO A 236 14.95 -17.94 -31.93
C PRO A 236 16.31 -18.25 -32.56
N LEU A 237 16.67 -19.52 -32.62
CA LEU A 237 17.84 -19.93 -33.39
C LEU A 237 17.59 -19.50 -34.85
N GLU A 238 18.37 -18.54 -35.33
CA GLU A 238 18.39 -18.25 -36.76
C GLU A 238 18.77 -19.56 -37.49
N PRO A 239 18.02 -19.96 -38.52
CA PRO A 239 18.42 -21.10 -39.32
C PRO A 239 19.81 -20.86 -39.88
N ALA A 240 20.72 -21.83 -39.69
CA ALA A 240 22.05 -21.75 -40.25
C ALA A 240 21.98 -21.49 -41.76
N PRO A 241 22.82 -20.60 -42.31
CA PRO A 241 22.85 -20.38 -43.74
C PRO A 241 23.17 -21.71 -44.46
N SER A 242 22.29 -22.11 -45.36
CA SER A 242 22.55 -23.24 -46.27
C SER A 242 23.76 -22.99 -47.13
N LEU A 243 24.78 -23.86 -47.02
CA LEU A 243 25.96 -23.90 -47.89
C LEU A 243 25.56 -24.29 -49.32
#